data_8547adef7d7af73f5bad70aba54447e6
#
_entry.id   8547adef7d7af73f5bad70aba54447e6
#
_cell.length_a   1.000
_cell.length_b   1.000
_cell.length_c   1.000
_cell.angle_alpha   90.00
_cell.angle_beta   90.00
_cell.angle_gamma   90.00
#
_symmetry.space_group_name_H-M   'P 1'
#
loop_
_entity.id
_entity.type
_entity.pdbx_description
1 polymer ?
#
loop_
_entity_poly.entity_id
_entity_poly.type
_entity_poly.pdbx_seq_one_letter_code
_entity_poly.pdbx_strand_id
1 'polypeptide(L)'
;MAYSLAGNLHCPLHCGDLAGLPRQSARSSTDFRSIKPRDFDVRPLLVIWEMTEACDLNCMHCRANARPQRHPLELSTAEAFHLIDQIAEMRVPLFVLTGGDPLKRPDLMPIVQYACRRGVRTSLTPSVTPLLVRDAIFKLSEIGLMRLALSLDGSTAELHDKFRGVEGSYQRTLDAVGWCHEAGLPVQINTTVSRRNLADLDKMIELLISLRVVLWSVFFLVPTGRAQFSDLLSGEEQERVFAKLYAASKRVKFHIKTTEGQHYRRYVLQQKARYPNARSQEDLISSAPKGVNDGKGFVFVSHTGEVYPSGFLPLAAGNVLWEPLAQIYQDAALFRSLRDSSQLKGKCGRCEFKDICGGSRARAYAVSHDPLAEEPCCAYLP
;
A
#
# COMPACT_ATOMS: atom_id res chain seq x y z
N MET A 1 53.43 -20.15 17.54
CA MET A 1 52.37 -21.08 17.94
C MET A 1 51.07 -20.60 17.27
N ALA A 2 50.67 -21.32 16.25
CA ALA A 2 49.48 -21.06 15.47
C ALA A 2 48.28 -21.76 16.12
N TYR A 3 47.17 -21.12 16.32
CA TYR A 3 45.86 -21.77 16.54
C TYR A 3 44.91 -21.39 15.44
N SER A 4 44.67 -22.34 14.57
CA SER A 4 43.59 -22.44 13.61
C SER A 4 42.31 -22.79 14.36
N LEU A 5 41.22 -22.03 14.14
CA LEU A 5 39.87 -22.49 14.42
C LEU A 5 38.99 -22.17 13.20
N ALA A 6 39.00 -23.12 12.26
CA ALA A 6 37.97 -23.22 11.25
C ALA A 6 36.77 -23.98 11.86
N GLY A 7 35.71 -23.27 12.22
CA GLY A 7 34.41 -23.83 12.62
C GLY A 7 33.45 -23.81 11.45
N ASN A 8 33.31 -24.94 10.75
CA ASN A 8 32.26 -25.17 9.76
C ASN A 8 30.88 -25.19 10.44
N LEU A 9 30.10 -24.15 10.30
CA LEU A 9 28.67 -24.20 10.59
C LEU A 9 27.95 -24.81 9.38
N HIS A 10 27.70 -26.11 9.46
CA HIS A 10 26.80 -26.83 8.57
C HIS A 10 25.37 -26.35 8.84
N CYS A 11 24.73 -25.81 7.81
CA CYS A 11 23.31 -25.54 7.79
C CYS A 11 22.56 -26.87 7.52
N PRO A 12 21.73 -27.40 8.45
CA PRO A 12 21.04 -28.67 8.24
C PRO A 12 19.65 -28.46 7.64
N LEU A 13 19.57 -27.88 6.46
CA LEU A 13 18.31 -27.89 5.68
C LEU A 13 18.61 -28.60 4.36
N HIS A 14 18.36 -29.90 4.37
CA HIS A 14 18.34 -30.73 3.17
C HIS A 14 17.28 -30.21 2.18
N CYS A 15 17.71 -29.91 0.98
CA CYS A 15 16.90 -29.46 -0.16
C CYS A 15 16.03 -30.58 -0.76
N GLY A 16 15.64 -31.61 0.01
CA GLY A 16 15.07 -32.88 -0.46
C GLY A 16 13.56 -33.12 -0.26
N ASP A 17 12.88 -32.41 0.65
CA ASP A 17 11.52 -32.79 1.07
C ASP A 17 10.40 -31.80 0.71
N LEU A 18 10.43 -31.24 -0.49
CA LEU A 18 9.43 -30.24 -0.91
C LEU A 18 8.31 -30.77 -1.84
N ALA A 19 8.18 -32.10 -1.99
CA ALA A 19 7.29 -32.70 -2.97
C ALA A 19 5.92 -33.19 -2.44
N GLY A 20 5.54 -32.94 -1.19
CA GLY A 20 4.42 -33.64 -0.56
C GLY A 20 3.29 -32.84 0.07
N LEU A 21 3.20 -31.53 -0.10
CA LEU A 21 2.08 -30.77 0.47
C LEU A 21 0.98 -30.53 -0.58
N PRO A 22 -0.31 -30.82 -0.26
CA PRO A 22 -1.40 -30.65 -1.20
C PRO A 22 -1.54 -29.19 -1.60
N ARG A 23 -1.67 -28.93 -2.90
CA ARG A 23 -2.10 -27.63 -3.42
C ARG A 23 -3.47 -27.33 -2.81
N GLN A 24 -3.53 -26.41 -1.87
CA GLN A 24 -4.79 -25.90 -1.38
C GLN A 24 -5.49 -25.12 -2.50
N SER A 25 -6.33 -25.80 -3.23
CA SER A 25 -7.35 -25.21 -4.10
C SER A 25 -8.49 -24.71 -3.21
N ALA A 26 -8.31 -23.58 -2.60
CA ALA A 26 -9.42 -22.78 -2.10
C ALA A 26 -8.93 -21.35 -1.99
N ARG A 27 -9.25 -20.55 -2.99
CA ARG A 27 -9.30 -19.09 -2.84
C ARG A 27 -10.37 -18.81 -1.78
N SER A 28 -10.02 -18.92 -0.50
CA SER A 28 -10.83 -18.42 0.59
C SER A 28 -10.99 -16.92 0.34
N SER A 29 -12.13 -16.54 -0.18
CA SER A 29 -12.53 -15.14 -0.25
C SER A 29 -12.74 -14.66 1.18
N THR A 30 -11.69 -14.17 1.83
CA THR A 30 -11.88 -13.43 3.07
C THR A 30 -12.74 -12.24 2.69
N ASP A 31 -14.00 -12.27 3.07
CA ASP A 31 -14.91 -11.15 2.85
C ASP A 31 -14.46 -10.02 3.79
N PHE A 32 -13.73 -9.04 3.24
CA PHE A 32 -13.30 -7.86 3.98
C PHE A 32 -14.49 -7.08 4.58
N ARG A 33 -15.72 -7.33 4.10
CA ARG A 33 -16.95 -6.72 4.64
C ARG A 33 -17.29 -7.21 6.04
N SER A 34 -16.82 -8.40 6.43
CA SER A 34 -17.04 -8.99 7.75
C SER A 34 -16.15 -8.39 8.85
N ILE A 35 -15.08 -7.68 8.48
CA ILE A 35 -14.13 -7.10 9.43
C ILE A 35 -14.77 -5.86 10.08
N LYS A 36 -14.92 -5.89 11.39
CA LYS A 36 -15.50 -4.80 12.19
C LYS A 36 -14.42 -3.81 12.61
N PRO A 37 -14.72 -2.50 12.76
CA PRO A 37 -13.75 -1.49 13.21
C PRO A 37 -13.05 -1.83 14.53
N ARG A 38 -13.75 -2.48 15.48
CA ARG A 38 -13.19 -2.94 16.75
C ARG A 38 -12.09 -4.00 16.61
N ASP A 39 -12.04 -4.70 15.45
CA ASP A 39 -11.00 -5.68 15.19
C ASP A 39 -9.63 -5.00 14.97
N PHE A 40 -9.63 -3.69 14.67
CA PHE A 40 -8.40 -2.91 14.50
C PHE A 40 -7.68 -2.59 15.82
N ASP A 41 -8.27 -2.81 16.96
CA ASP A 41 -7.57 -2.73 18.26
C ASP A 41 -6.70 -3.96 18.49
N VAL A 42 -7.07 -5.09 17.89
CA VAL A 42 -6.40 -6.38 18.08
C VAL A 42 -5.37 -6.65 16.98
N ARG A 43 -5.71 -6.36 15.71
CA ARG A 43 -4.86 -6.65 14.56
C ARG A 43 -5.09 -5.68 13.41
N PRO A 44 -4.06 -5.40 12.59
CA PRO A 44 -4.25 -4.62 11.38
C PRO A 44 -4.98 -5.44 10.30
N LEU A 45 -5.68 -4.73 9.41
CA LEU A 45 -6.19 -5.26 8.16
C LEU A 45 -5.06 -5.50 7.16
N LEU A 46 -4.05 -4.63 7.19
CA LEU A 46 -3.02 -4.51 6.19
C LEU A 46 -1.68 -4.23 6.86
N VAL A 47 -0.69 -5.06 6.54
CA VAL A 47 0.72 -4.77 6.80
C VAL A 47 1.42 -4.52 5.47
N ILE A 48 2.12 -3.40 5.37
CA ILE A 48 3.00 -3.09 4.24
C ILE A 48 4.44 -3.18 4.74
N TRP A 49 5.27 -3.91 4.04
CA TRP A 49 6.71 -3.96 4.31
C TRP A 49 7.49 -3.36 3.14
N GLU A 50 8.24 -2.30 3.45
CA GLU A 50 9.25 -1.76 2.56
C GLU A 50 10.50 -2.65 2.63
N MET A 51 10.64 -3.57 1.69
CA MET A 51 11.70 -4.60 1.72
C MET A 51 13.09 -4.01 1.52
N THR A 52 13.19 -2.90 0.81
CA THR A 52 14.43 -2.20 0.45
C THR A 52 14.15 -0.74 0.11
N GLU A 53 15.10 0.14 0.36
CA GLU A 53 15.06 1.52 -0.17
C GLU A 53 15.69 1.65 -1.57
N ALA A 54 16.32 0.58 -2.08
CA ALA A 54 17.01 0.61 -3.36
C ALA A 54 16.02 0.71 -4.53
N CYS A 55 16.26 1.65 -5.45
CA CYS A 55 15.44 1.85 -6.65
C CYS A 55 16.24 2.57 -7.73
N ASP A 56 15.98 2.23 -9.01
CA ASP A 56 16.59 2.91 -10.16
C ASP A 56 15.70 4.01 -10.74
N LEU A 57 14.47 4.22 -10.19
CA LEU A 57 13.62 5.33 -10.57
C LEU A 57 13.95 6.59 -9.75
N ASN A 58 13.72 7.75 -10.34
CA ASN A 58 13.90 9.05 -9.71
C ASN A 58 12.59 9.84 -9.57
N CYS A 59 11.55 9.18 -9.07
CA CYS A 59 10.22 9.76 -8.94
C CYS A 59 10.22 11.05 -8.14
N MET A 60 9.57 12.10 -8.64
CA MET A 60 9.50 13.41 -7.99
C MET A 60 8.69 13.41 -6.68
N HIS A 61 7.82 12.44 -6.49
CA HIS A 61 6.96 12.27 -5.29
C HIS A 61 7.39 11.11 -4.39
N CYS A 62 8.64 10.62 -4.54
CA CYS A 62 9.10 9.45 -3.78
C CYS A 62 9.13 9.73 -2.29
N ARG A 63 8.31 9.02 -1.51
CA ARG A 63 8.26 9.14 -0.05
C ARG A 63 9.53 8.61 0.64
N ALA A 64 10.15 7.57 0.04
CA ALA A 64 11.27 6.85 0.63
C ALA A 64 12.63 7.52 0.38
N ASN A 65 12.71 8.58 -0.43
CA ASN A 65 14.00 9.13 -0.92
C ASN A 65 14.91 8.04 -1.48
N ALA A 66 14.33 7.11 -2.25
CA ALA A 66 14.99 5.91 -2.73
C ALA A 66 16.37 6.18 -3.34
N ARG A 67 17.31 5.25 -3.12
CA ARG A 67 18.71 5.28 -3.53
C ARG A 67 18.99 4.11 -4.48
N PRO A 68 20.07 4.17 -5.31
CA PRO A 68 20.39 3.05 -6.19
C PRO A 68 20.82 1.77 -5.45
N GLN A 69 21.46 1.90 -4.28
CA GLN A 69 22.03 0.80 -3.49
C GLN A 69 21.12 0.42 -2.32
N ARG A 70 21.18 -0.84 -1.95
CA ARG A 70 20.50 -1.37 -0.76
C ARG A 70 21.14 -0.86 0.52
N HIS A 71 20.33 -0.67 1.54
CA HIS A 71 20.82 -0.31 2.86
C HIS A 71 21.50 -1.53 3.53
N PRO A 72 22.66 -1.39 4.18
CA PRO A 72 23.39 -2.53 4.77
C PRO A 72 22.64 -3.20 5.94
N LEU A 73 21.73 -2.47 6.60
CA LEU A 73 20.92 -2.96 7.71
C LEU A 73 19.50 -3.38 7.28
N GLU A 74 19.28 -3.68 5.99
CA GLU A 74 18.00 -4.27 5.57
C GLU A 74 17.81 -5.64 6.26
N LEU A 75 16.56 -5.93 6.64
CA LEU A 75 16.22 -7.23 7.21
C LEU A 75 16.79 -8.35 6.33
N SER A 76 17.54 -9.27 6.94
CA SER A 76 18.03 -10.49 6.30
C SER A 76 16.86 -11.40 5.89
N THR A 77 17.14 -12.43 5.10
CA THR A 77 16.10 -13.41 4.72
C THR A 77 15.49 -14.12 5.94
N ALA A 78 16.28 -14.41 6.97
CA ALA A 78 15.81 -15.05 8.20
C ALA A 78 14.88 -14.12 8.99
N GLU A 79 15.24 -12.84 9.14
CA GLU A 79 14.42 -11.83 9.80
C GLU A 79 13.15 -11.54 9.01
N ALA A 80 13.20 -11.57 7.66
CA ALA A 80 12.03 -11.49 6.80
C ALA A 80 11.05 -12.65 7.03
N PHE A 81 11.54 -13.87 7.17
CA PHE A 81 10.72 -15.04 7.48
C PHE A 81 10.10 -14.90 8.88
N HIS A 82 10.85 -14.43 9.86
CA HIS A 82 10.31 -14.16 11.20
C HIS A 82 9.20 -13.11 11.19
N LEU A 83 9.37 -12.01 10.43
CA LEU A 83 8.30 -11.02 10.23
C LEU A 83 7.04 -11.64 9.60
N ILE A 84 7.22 -12.49 8.59
CA ILE A 84 6.10 -13.18 7.92
C ILE A 84 5.39 -14.12 8.90
N ASP A 85 6.11 -14.83 9.77
CA ASP A 85 5.52 -15.67 10.80
C ASP A 85 4.65 -14.86 11.76
N GLN A 86 5.13 -13.73 12.25
CA GLN A 86 4.34 -12.81 13.10
C GLN A 86 3.07 -12.33 12.40
N ILE A 87 3.16 -11.97 11.10
CA ILE A 87 2.02 -11.54 10.28
C ILE A 87 0.99 -12.68 10.14
N ALA A 88 1.46 -13.91 9.92
CA ALA A 88 0.60 -15.09 9.81
C ALA A 88 -0.10 -15.42 11.13
N GLU A 89 0.60 -15.36 12.27
CA GLU A 89 0.07 -15.57 13.61
C GLU A 89 -1.01 -14.53 13.98
N MET A 90 -0.78 -13.27 13.62
CA MET A 90 -1.77 -12.19 13.76
C MET A 90 -2.97 -12.38 12.82
N ARG A 91 -2.92 -13.32 11.87
CA ARG A 91 -3.95 -13.54 10.84
C ARG A 91 -4.27 -12.24 10.08
N VAL A 92 -3.24 -11.50 9.70
CA VAL A 92 -3.39 -10.27 8.93
C VAL A 92 -4.02 -10.59 7.56
N PRO A 93 -5.14 -9.93 7.20
CA PRO A 93 -5.86 -10.26 5.96
C PRO A 93 -5.10 -9.97 4.67
N LEU A 94 -4.18 -8.99 4.69
CA LEU A 94 -3.42 -8.60 3.50
C LEU A 94 -2.00 -8.17 3.88
N PHE A 95 -1.03 -8.73 3.20
CA PHE A 95 0.38 -8.35 3.27
C PHE A 95 0.83 -7.76 1.94
N VAL A 96 1.47 -6.60 1.96
CA VAL A 96 1.97 -5.93 0.77
C VAL A 96 3.48 -5.77 0.88
N LEU A 97 4.18 -6.35 -0.07
CA LEU A 97 5.60 -6.17 -0.27
C LEU A 97 5.82 -4.96 -1.19
N THR A 98 6.61 -4.00 -0.74
CA THR A 98 6.95 -2.79 -1.48
C THR A 98 8.41 -2.41 -1.23
N GLY A 99 8.82 -1.25 -1.64
CA GLY A 99 10.15 -0.72 -1.36
C GLY A 99 10.43 0.51 -2.19
N GLY A 100 11.70 0.71 -2.46
CA GLY A 100 12.14 1.35 -3.66
C GLY A 100 11.76 0.46 -4.85
N ASP A 101 12.56 -0.60 -5.09
CA ASP A 101 12.20 -1.67 -6.02
C ASP A 101 12.48 -3.04 -5.36
N PRO A 102 11.46 -3.79 -4.95
CA PRO A 102 11.62 -5.12 -4.37
C PRO A 102 12.45 -6.09 -5.22
N LEU A 103 12.47 -5.91 -6.56
CA LEU A 103 13.26 -6.74 -7.47
C LEU A 103 14.79 -6.57 -7.31
N LYS A 104 15.23 -5.52 -6.61
CA LYS A 104 16.64 -5.37 -6.22
C LYS A 104 17.07 -6.30 -5.08
N ARG A 105 16.13 -6.96 -4.41
CA ARG A 105 16.45 -7.99 -3.42
C ARG A 105 16.64 -9.35 -4.11
N PRO A 106 17.82 -9.98 -3.97
CA PRO A 106 18.09 -11.30 -4.58
C PRO A 106 17.22 -12.42 -3.99
N ASP A 107 16.72 -12.23 -2.76
CA ASP A 107 15.88 -13.15 -2.01
C ASP A 107 14.38 -12.88 -2.11
N LEU A 108 13.95 -11.99 -3.05
CA LEU A 108 12.53 -11.66 -3.24
C LEU A 108 11.67 -12.91 -3.47
N MET A 109 12.08 -13.78 -4.40
CA MET A 109 11.27 -14.95 -4.76
C MET A 109 11.11 -15.95 -3.59
N PRO A 110 12.19 -16.32 -2.87
CA PRO A 110 12.06 -17.08 -1.62
C PRO A 110 11.14 -16.45 -0.58
N ILE A 111 11.20 -15.12 -0.38
CA ILE A 111 10.37 -14.40 0.58
C ILE A 111 8.89 -14.46 0.18
N VAL A 112 8.56 -14.17 -1.08
CA VAL A 112 7.17 -14.27 -1.59
C VAL A 112 6.65 -15.71 -1.46
N GLN A 113 7.47 -16.69 -1.82
CA GLN A 113 7.10 -18.11 -1.70
C GLN A 113 6.84 -18.52 -0.25
N TYR A 114 7.67 -18.06 0.68
CA TYR A 114 7.47 -18.31 2.11
C TYR A 114 6.16 -17.73 2.60
N ALA A 115 5.87 -16.46 2.31
CA ALA A 115 4.63 -15.81 2.69
C ALA A 115 3.39 -16.56 2.15
N CYS A 116 3.41 -16.96 0.88
CA CYS A 116 2.31 -17.71 0.26
C CYS A 116 2.13 -19.10 0.92
N ARG A 117 3.23 -19.80 1.25
CA ARG A 117 3.18 -21.10 1.96
C ARG A 117 2.65 -20.97 3.38
N ARG A 118 2.93 -19.87 4.07
CA ARG A 118 2.36 -19.55 5.40
C ARG A 118 0.88 -19.16 5.35
N GLY A 119 0.26 -19.19 4.15
CA GLY A 119 -1.15 -18.82 3.95
C GLY A 119 -1.41 -17.31 4.01
N VAL A 120 -0.37 -16.48 3.96
CA VAL A 120 -0.49 -15.03 3.99
C VAL A 120 -0.85 -14.53 2.58
N ARG A 121 -1.98 -13.82 2.44
CA ARG A 121 -2.39 -13.22 1.16
C ARG A 121 -1.46 -12.07 0.81
N THR A 122 -0.55 -12.32 -0.11
CA THR A 122 0.57 -11.42 -0.44
C THR A 122 0.33 -10.71 -1.76
N SER A 123 0.58 -9.41 -1.80
CA SER A 123 0.63 -8.56 -2.98
C SER A 123 2.01 -7.92 -3.10
N LEU A 124 2.48 -7.69 -4.32
CA LEU A 124 3.77 -7.06 -4.57
C LEU A 124 3.57 -5.74 -5.32
N THR A 125 4.30 -4.71 -4.90
CA THR A 125 4.34 -3.39 -5.56
C THR A 125 5.78 -3.10 -6.00
N PRO A 126 6.23 -3.63 -7.15
CA PRO A 126 7.56 -3.34 -7.66
C PRO A 126 7.60 -1.97 -8.33
N SER A 127 8.79 -1.41 -8.49
CA SER A 127 9.06 -0.40 -9.48
C SER A 127 9.16 -1.03 -10.86
N VAL A 128 8.65 -0.32 -11.88
CA VAL A 128 8.71 -0.84 -13.26
C VAL A 128 10.06 -0.47 -13.87
N THR A 129 11.11 -1.13 -13.37
CA THR A 129 12.49 -1.05 -13.88
C THR A 129 12.75 -2.18 -14.89
N PRO A 130 13.89 -2.18 -15.60
CA PRO A 130 14.29 -3.31 -16.45
C PRO A 130 14.39 -4.67 -15.73
N LEU A 131 14.36 -4.70 -14.39
CA LEU A 131 14.33 -5.93 -13.59
C LEU A 131 12.97 -6.63 -13.64
N LEU A 132 11.89 -5.89 -13.90
CA LEU A 132 10.55 -6.47 -14.03
C LEU A 132 10.35 -7.01 -15.44
N VAL A 133 10.82 -8.23 -15.66
CA VAL A 133 10.70 -8.94 -16.93
C VAL A 133 9.53 -9.93 -16.91
N ARG A 134 9.12 -10.38 -18.11
CA ARG A 134 8.01 -11.33 -18.30
C ARG A 134 8.16 -12.57 -17.41
N ASP A 135 9.34 -13.20 -17.41
CA ASP A 135 9.59 -14.43 -16.64
C ASP A 135 9.46 -14.22 -15.11
N ALA A 136 9.84 -13.04 -14.60
CA ALA A 136 9.64 -12.71 -13.18
C ALA A 136 8.15 -12.65 -12.83
N ILE A 137 7.31 -12.08 -13.69
CA ILE A 137 5.85 -12.00 -13.50
C ILE A 137 5.21 -13.40 -13.51
N PHE A 138 5.60 -14.26 -14.47
CA PHE A 138 5.13 -15.62 -14.57
C PHE A 138 5.49 -16.41 -13.31
N LYS A 139 6.75 -16.33 -12.85
CA LYS A 139 7.21 -16.97 -11.63
C LYS A 139 6.46 -16.49 -10.39
N LEU A 140 6.18 -15.20 -10.26
CA LEU A 140 5.37 -14.64 -9.17
C LEU A 140 3.94 -15.20 -9.19
N SER A 141 3.34 -15.35 -10.38
CA SER A 141 2.02 -15.97 -10.53
C SER A 141 2.02 -17.44 -10.11
N GLU A 142 3.02 -18.22 -10.54
CA GLU A 142 3.20 -19.64 -10.18
C GLU A 142 3.39 -19.86 -8.67
N ILE A 143 4.11 -18.97 -8.00
CA ILE A 143 4.31 -18.98 -6.54
C ILE A 143 2.98 -18.75 -5.79
N GLY A 144 1.98 -18.14 -6.45
CA GLY A 144 0.67 -17.85 -5.86
C GLY A 144 0.54 -16.42 -5.34
N LEU A 145 1.32 -15.47 -5.88
CA LEU A 145 1.12 -14.05 -5.59
C LEU A 145 -0.32 -13.66 -5.90
N MET A 146 -0.99 -13.00 -4.96
CA MET A 146 -2.41 -12.66 -5.11
C MET A 146 -2.63 -11.58 -6.17
N ARG A 147 -1.73 -10.60 -6.28
CA ARG A 147 -1.86 -9.44 -7.16
C ARG A 147 -0.54 -8.70 -7.32
N LEU A 148 -0.30 -8.17 -8.51
CA LEU A 148 0.78 -7.21 -8.77
C LEU A 148 0.21 -5.79 -8.82
N ALA A 149 0.82 -4.85 -8.10
CA ALA A 149 0.42 -3.45 -8.10
C ALA A 149 1.48 -2.62 -8.83
N LEU A 150 1.12 -2.05 -9.96
CA LEU A 150 2.00 -1.24 -10.80
C LEU A 150 1.64 0.24 -10.66
N SER A 151 2.61 1.10 -10.78
CA SER A 151 2.38 2.54 -10.70
C SER A 151 2.20 3.14 -12.09
N LEU A 152 1.14 3.95 -12.24
CA LEU A 152 0.85 4.70 -13.46
C LEU A 152 0.28 6.07 -13.09
N ASP A 153 1.02 7.16 -13.34
CA ASP A 153 0.68 8.51 -12.89
C ASP A 153 0.31 9.47 -14.03
N GLY A 154 0.18 8.97 -15.24
CA GLY A 154 -0.26 9.71 -16.40
C GLY A 154 -0.78 8.81 -17.50
N SER A 155 -1.71 9.30 -18.30
CA SER A 155 -2.30 8.60 -19.44
C SER A 155 -1.40 8.59 -20.69
N THR A 156 -0.28 9.30 -20.66
CA THR A 156 0.70 9.41 -21.73
C THR A 156 2.12 9.16 -21.23
N ALA A 157 3.01 8.74 -22.11
CA ALA A 157 4.42 8.55 -21.80
C ALA A 157 5.06 9.83 -21.26
N GLU A 158 4.80 10.98 -21.90
CA GLU A 158 5.35 12.26 -21.48
C GLU A 158 5.02 12.59 -20.02
N LEU A 159 3.78 12.43 -19.62
CA LEU A 159 3.34 12.76 -18.25
C LEU A 159 3.87 11.74 -17.24
N HIS A 160 3.76 10.45 -17.56
CA HIS A 160 4.18 9.39 -16.64
C HIS A 160 5.70 9.36 -16.45
N ASP A 161 6.47 9.38 -17.54
CA ASP A 161 7.94 9.31 -17.49
C ASP A 161 8.53 10.50 -16.76
N LYS A 162 7.97 11.72 -16.98
CA LYS A 162 8.32 12.90 -16.19
C LYS A 162 8.05 12.73 -14.70
N PHE A 163 6.94 12.09 -14.35
CA PHE A 163 6.56 11.83 -12.94
C PHE A 163 7.53 10.83 -12.28
N ARG A 164 7.96 9.80 -13.04
CA ARG A 164 8.87 8.75 -12.58
C ARG A 164 10.34 9.11 -12.70
N GLY A 165 10.67 10.17 -13.48
CA GLY A 165 12.03 10.63 -13.71
C GLY A 165 12.85 9.66 -14.57
N VAL A 166 12.21 8.79 -15.35
CA VAL A 166 12.87 7.80 -16.23
C VAL A 166 12.05 7.60 -17.50
N GLU A 167 12.65 7.92 -18.64
CA GLU A 167 12.07 7.73 -19.96
C GLU A 167 11.79 6.25 -20.26
N GLY A 168 10.67 5.98 -20.94
CA GLY A 168 10.22 4.64 -21.30
C GLY A 168 9.58 3.87 -20.13
N SER A 169 9.44 4.45 -18.93
CA SER A 169 8.77 3.79 -17.82
C SER A 169 7.28 3.56 -18.10
N TYR A 170 6.63 4.43 -18.85
CA TYR A 170 5.25 4.27 -19.30
C TYR A 170 5.06 2.99 -20.12
N GLN A 171 5.82 2.84 -21.19
CA GLN A 171 5.70 1.66 -22.07
C GLN A 171 6.00 0.37 -21.31
N ARG A 172 7.06 0.35 -20.49
CA ARG A 172 7.35 -0.81 -19.63
C ARG A 172 6.21 -1.15 -18.69
N THR A 173 5.49 -0.14 -18.18
CA THR A 173 4.31 -0.38 -17.33
C THR A 173 3.19 -1.05 -18.12
N LEU A 174 2.92 -0.60 -19.35
CA LEU A 174 1.91 -1.22 -20.22
C LEU A 174 2.30 -2.67 -20.58
N ASP A 175 3.57 -2.91 -20.92
CA ASP A 175 4.08 -4.25 -21.22
C ASP A 175 3.92 -5.17 -20.01
N ALA A 176 4.26 -4.70 -18.80
CA ALA A 176 4.08 -5.47 -17.56
C ALA A 176 2.61 -5.79 -17.28
N VAL A 177 1.67 -4.88 -17.57
CA VAL A 177 0.23 -5.16 -17.52
C VAL A 177 -0.15 -6.30 -18.48
N GLY A 178 0.37 -6.25 -19.71
CA GLY A 178 0.18 -7.32 -20.71
C GLY A 178 0.67 -8.68 -20.20
N TRP A 179 1.90 -8.74 -19.69
CA TRP A 179 2.48 -9.98 -19.13
C TRP A 179 1.70 -10.50 -17.91
N CYS A 180 1.15 -9.61 -17.07
CA CYS A 180 0.29 -10.02 -15.98
C CYS A 180 -0.98 -10.70 -16.49
N HIS A 181 -1.60 -10.18 -17.54
CA HIS A 181 -2.78 -10.81 -18.15
C HIS A 181 -2.45 -12.18 -18.75
N GLU A 182 -1.32 -12.32 -19.44
CA GLU A 182 -0.84 -13.60 -19.96
C GLU A 182 -0.61 -14.62 -18.84
N ALA A 183 -0.04 -14.18 -17.71
CA ALA A 183 0.22 -15.02 -16.55
C ALA A 183 -1.03 -15.28 -15.68
N GLY A 184 -2.19 -14.69 -16.00
CA GLY A 184 -3.39 -14.75 -15.16
C GLY A 184 -3.25 -14.07 -13.79
N LEU A 185 -2.26 -13.17 -13.64
CA LEU A 185 -1.99 -12.43 -12.40
C LEU A 185 -2.82 -11.14 -12.37
N PRO A 186 -3.72 -10.95 -11.37
CA PRO A 186 -4.51 -9.73 -11.27
C PRO A 186 -3.66 -8.47 -11.15
N VAL A 187 -4.03 -7.39 -11.85
CA VAL A 187 -3.30 -6.11 -11.86
C VAL A 187 -4.05 -5.06 -11.07
N GLN A 188 -3.32 -4.41 -10.17
CA GLN A 188 -3.72 -3.14 -9.55
C GLN A 188 -2.90 -2.01 -10.15
N ILE A 189 -3.52 -0.85 -10.39
CA ILE A 189 -2.79 0.38 -10.71
C ILE A 189 -2.83 1.31 -9.50
N ASN A 190 -1.66 1.88 -9.18
CA ASN A 190 -1.48 2.94 -8.21
C ASN A 190 -1.20 4.26 -8.94
N THR A 191 -1.97 5.30 -8.64
CA THR A 191 -1.79 6.63 -9.20
C THR A 191 -1.69 7.64 -8.06
N THR A 192 -0.62 8.42 -8.01
CA THR A 192 -0.53 9.56 -7.08
C THR A 192 -1.10 10.80 -7.76
N VAL A 193 -2.23 11.28 -7.25
CA VAL A 193 -2.89 12.49 -7.76
C VAL A 193 -2.28 13.73 -7.09
N SER A 194 -1.89 14.67 -7.90
CA SER A 194 -1.30 15.96 -7.52
C SER A 194 -1.70 17.04 -8.55
N ARG A 195 -1.32 18.29 -8.32
CA ARG A 195 -1.56 19.36 -9.32
C ARG A 195 -0.96 19.06 -10.69
N ARG A 196 0.10 18.24 -10.75
CA ARG A 196 0.82 17.94 -11.98
C ARG A 196 0.03 17.06 -12.97
N ASN A 197 -0.88 16.23 -12.45
CA ASN A 197 -1.65 15.27 -13.26
C ASN A 197 -3.18 15.38 -13.05
N LEU A 198 -3.64 16.38 -12.31
CA LEU A 198 -5.07 16.58 -12.02
C LEU A 198 -5.93 16.68 -13.31
N ALA A 199 -5.42 17.37 -14.33
CA ALA A 199 -6.11 17.56 -15.60
C ALA A 199 -6.22 16.26 -16.44
N ASP A 200 -5.37 15.27 -16.15
CA ASP A 200 -5.29 14.01 -16.89
C ASP A 200 -6.22 12.91 -16.35
N LEU A 201 -6.89 13.15 -15.23
CA LEU A 201 -7.62 12.13 -14.48
C LEU A 201 -8.72 11.42 -15.30
N ASP A 202 -9.44 12.14 -16.17
CA ASP A 202 -10.47 11.55 -17.02
C ASP A 202 -9.86 10.61 -18.06
N LYS A 203 -8.73 10.99 -18.67
CA LYS A 203 -7.99 10.14 -19.61
C LYS A 203 -7.42 8.91 -18.90
N MET A 204 -6.94 9.06 -17.67
CA MET A 204 -6.50 7.93 -16.84
C MET A 204 -7.63 6.93 -16.61
N ILE A 205 -8.86 7.38 -16.34
CA ILE A 205 -10.00 6.47 -16.16
C ILE A 205 -10.25 5.64 -17.43
N GLU A 206 -10.24 6.28 -18.61
CA GLU A 206 -10.45 5.58 -19.89
C GLU A 206 -9.30 4.58 -20.18
N LEU A 207 -8.06 4.98 -19.92
CA LEU A 207 -6.90 4.08 -20.05
C LEU A 207 -7.05 2.84 -19.14
N LEU A 208 -7.43 3.03 -17.86
CA LEU A 208 -7.57 1.92 -16.92
C LEU A 208 -8.72 0.96 -17.30
N ILE A 209 -9.77 1.47 -17.94
CA ILE A 209 -10.82 0.62 -18.52
C ILE A 209 -10.24 -0.28 -19.62
N SER A 210 -9.45 0.30 -20.53
CA SER A 210 -8.82 -0.45 -21.61
C SER A 210 -7.79 -1.48 -21.11
N LEU A 211 -7.08 -1.15 -20.02
CA LEU A 211 -6.09 -2.03 -19.39
C LEU A 211 -6.72 -3.15 -18.56
N ARG A 212 -8.02 -3.19 -18.39
CA ARG A 212 -8.77 -4.26 -17.67
C ARG A 212 -8.19 -4.56 -16.30
N VAL A 213 -7.82 -3.53 -15.54
CA VAL A 213 -7.29 -3.67 -14.18
C VAL A 213 -8.38 -4.15 -13.21
N VAL A 214 -8.02 -4.76 -12.08
CA VAL A 214 -8.99 -5.20 -11.06
C VAL A 214 -9.18 -4.18 -9.94
N LEU A 215 -8.21 -3.28 -9.76
CA LEU A 215 -8.23 -2.25 -8.72
C LEU A 215 -7.44 -1.03 -9.16
N TRP A 216 -8.00 0.14 -8.97
CA TRP A 216 -7.31 1.42 -9.03
C TRP A 216 -7.16 2.01 -7.64
N SER A 217 -5.94 2.16 -7.15
CA SER A 217 -5.62 2.82 -5.88
C SER A 217 -5.15 4.25 -6.14
N VAL A 218 -5.98 5.21 -5.77
CA VAL A 218 -5.73 6.64 -5.96
C VAL A 218 -5.11 7.19 -4.68
N PHE A 219 -3.84 7.55 -4.76
CA PHE A 219 -3.09 8.15 -3.67
C PHE A 219 -3.19 9.66 -3.73
N PHE A 220 -3.63 10.28 -2.65
CA PHE A 220 -3.59 11.73 -2.52
C PHE A 220 -2.25 12.12 -1.91
N LEU A 221 -1.52 12.99 -2.60
CA LEU A 221 -0.15 13.36 -2.24
C LEU A 221 -0.05 13.75 -0.76
N VAL A 222 0.99 13.24 -0.09
CA VAL A 222 1.46 13.70 1.21
C VAL A 222 2.84 14.32 1.00
N PRO A 223 3.12 15.53 1.49
CA PRO A 223 4.41 16.20 1.30
C PRO A 223 5.46 15.59 2.23
N THR A 224 5.93 14.39 1.87
CA THR A 224 6.99 13.65 2.56
C THR A 224 8.01 13.15 1.54
N GLY A 225 9.25 12.92 1.95
CA GLY A 225 10.34 12.56 1.05
C GLY A 225 10.61 13.66 0.02
N ARG A 226 10.56 13.32 -1.29
CA ARG A 226 10.76 14.28 -2.40
C ARG A 226 9.49 15.04 -2.80
N ALA A 227 8.32 14.66 -2.28
CA ALA A 227 7.05 15.31 -2.60
C ALA A 227 7.03 16.76 -2.08
N GLN A 228 6.52 17.69 -2.91
CA GLN A 228 6.53 19.13 -2.62
C GLN A 228 5.16 19.61 -2.16
N PHE A 229 5.12 20.55 -1.23
CA PHE A 229 3.89 21.23 -0.79
C PHE A 229 3.15 21.91 -1.94
N SER A 230 3.86 22.46 -2.91
CA SER A 230 3.28 23.10 -4.11
C SER A 230 2.48 22.15 -4.99
N ASP A 231 2.71 20.85 -4.87
CA ASP A 231 2.02 19.81 -5.63
C ASP A 231 0.73 19.31 -4.95
N LEU A 232 0.46 19.74 -3.70
CA LEU A 232 -0.75 19.38 -2.98
C LEU A 232 -1.99 19.96 -3.66
N LEU A 233 -3.05 19.17 -3.68
CA LEU A 233 -4.38 19.64 -4.05
C LEU A 233 -5.02 20.40 -2.89
N SER A 234 -5.71 21.50 -3.19
CA SER A 234 -6.58 22.17 -2.23
C SER A 234 -7.76 21.29 -1.83
N GLY A 235 -8.47 21.67 -0.77
CA GLY A 235 -9.67 20.95 -0.36
C GLY A 235 -10.73 20.87 -1.47
N GLU A 236 -10.96 21.97 -2.19
CA GLU A 236 -11.92 22.04 -3.31
C GLU A 236 -11.43 21.21 -4.52
N GLU A 237 -10.12 21.18 -4.78
CA GLU A 237 -9.55 20.32 -5.82
C GLU A 237 -9.77 18.84 -5.46
N GLN A 238 -9.59 18.46 -4.19
CA GLN A 238 -9.86 17.09 -3.74
C GLN A 238 -11.36 16.74 -3.85
N GLU A 239 -12.29 17.64 -3.51
CA GLU A 239 -13.72 17.41 -3.73
C GLU A 239 -14.05 17.18 -5.21
N ARG A 240 -13.42 17.93 -6.13
CA ARG A 240 -13.59 17.69 -7.58
C ARG A 240 -13.08 16.31 -8.00
N VAL A 241 -11.93 15.87 -7.46
CA VAL A 241 -11.42 14.51 -7.68
C VAL A 241 -12.41 13.48 -7.14
N PHE A 242 -12.95 13.67 -5.94
CA PHE A 242 -13.95 12.77 -5.36
C PHE A 242 -15.20 12.64 -6.21
N ALA A 243 -15.67 13.75 -6.77
CA ALA A 243 -16.80 13.73 -7.69
C ALA A 243 -16.52 12.87 -8.93
N LYS A 244 -15.33 13.01 -9.54
CA LYS A 244 -14.90 12.21 -10.69
C LYS A 244 -14.78 10.73 -10.33
N LEU A 245 -14.13 10.39 -9.21
CA LEU A 245 -13.99 9.01 -8.75
C LEU A 245 -15.33 8.36 -8.44
N TYR A 246 -16.26 9.11 -7.81
CA TYR A 246 -17.60 8.62 -7.52
C TYR A 246 -18.41 8.38 -8.81
N ALA A 247 -18.34 9.28 -9.78
CA ALA A 247 -18.98 9.09 -11.09
C ALA A 247 -18.37 7.89 -11.83
N ALA A 248 -17.05 7.77 -11.85
CA ALA A 248 -16.33 6.64 -12.46
C ALA A 248 -16.74 5.31 -11.81
N SER A 249 -16.85 5.24 -10.46
CA SER A 249 -17.20 4.01 -9.75
C SER A 249 -18.53 3.40 -10.13
N LYS A 250 -19.42 4.17 -10.75
CA LYS A 250 -20.73 3.69 -11.23
C LYS A 250 -20.66 3.04 -12.62
N ARG A 251 -19.59 3.27 -13.38
CA ARG A 251 -19.47 2.82 -14.77
C ARG A 251 -18.31 1.84 -15.03
N VAL A 252 -17.31 1.81 -14.14
CA VAL A 252 -16.15 0.91 -14.29
C VAL A 252 -16.41 -0.45 -13.64
N LYS A 253 -15.71 -1.49 -14.13
CA LYS A 253 -15.80 -2.86 -13.59
C LYS A 253 -14.73 -3.17 -12.54
N PHE A 254 -13.78 -2.29 -12.32
CA PHE A 254 -12.73 -2.43 -11.32
C PHE A 254 -13.06 -1.65 -10.04
N HIS A 255 -12.45 -2.06 -8.93
CA HIS A 255 -12.59 -1.34 -7.68
C HIS A 255 -11.79 -0.03 -7.68
N ILE A 256 -12.33 1.03 -7.06
CA ILE A 256 -11.62 2.27 -6.80
C ILE A 256 -11.39 2.39 -5.30
N LYS A 257 -10.13 2.63 -4.89
CA LYS A 257 -9.73 2.83 -3.51
C LYS A 257 -8.94 4.13 -3.41
N THR A 258 -9.18 4.92 -2.37
CA THR A 258 -8.32 6.06 -2.03
C THR A 258 -7.32 5.71 -0.94
N THR A 259 -6.11 6.23 -1.04
CA THR A 259 -5.06 6.19 -0.02
C THR A 259 -4.68 7.64 0.29
N GLU A 260 -4.54 7.98 1.57
CA GLU A 260 -4.37 9.36 2.05
C GLU A 260 -5.49 10.33 1.56
N GLY A 261 -6.65 9.76 1.26
CA GLY A 261 -7.87 10.43 0.86
C GLY A 261 -9.08 9.89 1.63
N GLN A 262 -8.95 9.73 2.97
CA GLN A 262 -9.97 9.13 3.84
C GLN A 262 -11.30 9.87 3.79
N HIS A 263 -11.30 11.17 3.55
CA HIS A 263 -12.49 12.01 3.43
C HIS A 263 -13.33 11.75 2.15
N TYR A 264 -12.81 10.94 1.20
CA TYR A 264 -13.63 10.36 0.14
C TYR A 264 -14.78 9.50 0.69
N ARG A 265 -14.58 8.83 1.83
CA ARG A 265 -15.66 8.06 2.48
C ARG A 265 -16.81 8.96 2.93
N ARG A 266 -16.50 10.12 3.52
CA ARG A 266 -17.50 11.14 3.85
C ARG A 266 -18.26 11.57 2.59
N TYR A 267 -17.53 11.91 1.51
CA TYR A 267 -18.13 12.30 0.23
C TYR A 267 -19.11 11.25 -0.28
N VAL A 268 -18.73 9.99 -0.31
CA VAL A 268 -19.57 8.88 -0.75
C VAL A 268 -20.85 8.76 0.09
N LEU A 269 -20.74 8.86 1.42
CA LEU A 269 -21.91 8.82 2.30
C LEU A 269 -22.87 9.98 2.08
N GLN A 270 -22.35 11.18 1.88
CA GLN A 270 -23.16 12.36 1.55
C GLN A 270 -23.89 12.19 0.20
N GLN A 271 -23.21 11.65 -0.82
CA GLN A 271 -23.85 11.37 -2.11
C GLN A 271 -24.95 10.31 -2.00
N LYS A 272 -24.75 9.27 -1.19
CA LYS A 272 -25.78 8.25 -0.94
C LYS A 272 -26.97 8.80 -0.20
N ALA A 273 -26.76 9.65 0.81
CA ALA A 273 -27.84 10.31 1.53
C ALA A 273 -28.65 11.26 0.64
N ARG A 274 -27.96 11.95 -0.31
CA ARG A 274 -28.60 12.88 -1.26
C ARG A 274 -29.42 12.16 -2.34
N TYR A 275 -28.97 10.96 -2.75
CA TYR A 275 -29.56 10.19 -3.85
C TYR A 275 -29.81 8.74 -3.45
N PRO A 276 -30.73 8.46 -2.50
CA PRO A 276 -30.93 7.13 -1.92
C PRO A 276 -31.39 6.07 -2.94
N ASN A 277 -32.07 6.50 -4.01
CA ASN A 277 -32.60 5.63 -5.07
C ASN A 277 -31.64 5.48 -6.28
N ALA A 278 -30.49 6.16 -6.27
CA ALA A 278 -29.50 5.93 -7.31
C ALA A 278 -28.99 4.50 -7.17
N ARG A 279 -29.26 3.63 -8.17
CA ARG A 279 -28.74 2.27 -8.22
C ARG A 279 -27.23 2.33 -8.01
N SER A 280 -26.76 1.97 -6.82
CA SER A 280 -25.39 1.58 -6.63
C SER A 280 -25.25 0.20 -7.25
N GLN A 281 -24.44 0.02 -8.28
CA GLN A 281 -23.76 -1.27 -8.40
C GLN A 281 -23.21 -1.54 -7.01
N GLU A 282 -23.42 -2.74 -6.49
CA GLU A 282 -23.01 -3.15 -5.14
C GLU A 282 -21.70 -2.48 -4.79
N ASP A 283 -21.72 -1.68 -3.76
CA ASP A 283 -20.71 -0.67 -3.45
C ASP A 283 -19.29 -1.22 -3.54
N LEU A 284 -18.67 -1.13 -4.70
CA LEU A 284 -17.26 -1.46 -4.90
C LEU A 284 -16.35 -0.63 -3.96
N ILE A 285 -16.89 0.49 -3.46
CA ILE A 285 -16.25 1.37 -2.45
C ILE A 285 -16.49 0.85 -1.03
N SER A 286 -17.59 0.13 -0.78
CA SER A 286 -17.93 -0.41 0.55
C SER A 286 -17.13 -1.66 0.93
N SER A 287 -16.31 -2.20 0.02
CA SER A 287 -15.46 -3.35 0.31
C SER A 287 -14.25 -3.01 1.20
N ALA A 288 -13.90 -1.72 1.37
CA ALA A 288 -12.91 -1.32 2.35
C ALA A 288 -13.55 -1.26 3.75
N PRO A 289 -12.98 -1.89 4.77
CA PRO A 289 -13.48 -1.81 6.13
C PRO A 289 -13.60 -0.36 6.57
N LYS A 290 -14.73 -0.03 7.20
CA LYS A 290 -15.01 1.31 7.67
C LYS A 290 -13.94 1.75 8.69
N GLY A 291 -13.39 2.93 8.51
CA GLY A 291 -12.50 3.56 9.48
C GLY A 291 -11.03 3.16 9.42
N VAL A 292 -10.57 2.40 8.41
CA VAL A 292 -9.12 2.16 8.20
C VAL A 292 -8.41 3.50 7.97
N ASN A 293 -7.34 3.74 8.72
CA ASN A 293 -6.53 4.95 8.65
C ASN A 293 -5.09 4.63 9.08
N ASP A 294 -4.19 5.61 9.02
CA ASP A 294 -2.83 5.49 9.55
C ASP A 294 -2.86 5.01 10.99
N GLY A 295 -2.21 3.89 11.31
CA GLY A 295 -2.23 3.26 12.63
C GLY A 295 -3.55 2.59 13.06
N LYS A 296 -4.62 2.76 12.29
CA LYS A 296 -5.93 2.13 12.54
C LYS A 296 -6.26 1.13 11.43
N GLY A 297 -5.94 -0.13 11.66
CA GLY A 297 -6.06 -1.19 10.65
C GLY A 297 -4.94 -1.18 9.61
N PHE A 298 -3.93 -0.34 9.77
CA PHE A 298 -2.80 -0.16 8.86
C PHE A 298 -1.49 -0.15 9.64
N VAL A 299 -0.50 -0.89 9.16
CA VAL A 299 0.89 -0.90 9.67
C VAL A 299 1.85 -0.87 8.51
N PHE A 300 2.92 -0.15 8.68
CA PHE A 300 4.05 -0.11 7.77
C PHE A 300 5.32 -0.53 8.51
N VAL A 301 6.09 -1.43 7.91
CA VAL A 301 7.40 -1.87 8.39
C VAL A 301 8.45 -1.39 7.40
N SER A 302 9.51 -0.73 7.89
CA SER A 302 10.63 -0.28 7.05
C SER A 302 11.55 -1.44 6.68
N HIS A 303 12.49 -1.16 5.79
CA HIS A 303 13.54 -2.10 5.40
C HIS A 303 14.49 -2.47 6.55
N THR A 304 14.56 -1.65 7.61
CA THR A 304 15.34 -1.89 8.83
C THR A 304 14.53 -2.44 9.99
N GLY A 305 13.24 -2.78 9.75
CA GLY A 305 12.36 -3.38 10.76
C GLY A 305 11.60 -2.39 11.64
N GLU A 306 11.78 -1.09 11.48
CA GLU A 306 11.01 -0.10 12.23
C GLU A 306 9.54 -0.12 11.83
N VAL A 307 8.66 0.06 12.82
CA VAL A 307 7.21 0.00 12.65
C VAL A 307 6.60 1.39 12.72
N TYR A 308 5.83 1.74 11.69
CA TYR A 308 5.16 3.03 11.53
C TYR A 308 3.65 2.85 11.35
N PRO A 309 2.85 3.85 11.72
CA PRO A 309 1.41 3.85 11.44
C PRO A 309 1.07 3.84 9.94
N SER A 310 1.94 4.39 9.12
CA SER A 310 1.82 4.49 7.67
C SER A 310 3.20 4.76 7.05
N GLY A 311 3.40 4.38 5.80
CA GLY A 311 4.62 4.73 5.07
C GLY A 311 4.77 6.23 4.78
N PHE A 312 3.75 7.04 5.04
CA PHE A 312 3.75 8.49 4.86
C PHE A 312 3.82 9.25 6.19
N LEU A 313 3.72 8.56 7.33
CA LEU A 313 3.81 9.14 8.68
C LEU A 313 5.11 8.67 9.35
N PRO A 314 6.19 9.47 9.30
CA PRO A 314 7.54 9.05 9.72
C PRO A 314 7.71 9.14 11.26
N LEU A 315 6.80 8.53 12.00
CA LEU A 315 6.84 8.39 13.45
C LEU A 315 6.96 6.90 13.79
N ALA A 316 8.17 6.47 14.18
CA ALA A 316 8.41 5.09 14.56
C ALA A 316 7.75 4.77 15.92
N ALA A 317 7.13 3.60 16.02
CA ALA A 317 6.47 3.12 17.22
C ALA A 317 7.19 1.95 17.89
N GLY A 318 8.17 1.35 17.24
CA GLY A 318 8.98 0.22 17.70
C GLY A 318 9.74 -0.41 16.53
N ASN A 319 10.37 -1.57 16.77
CA ASN A 319 11.11 -2.30 15.73
C ASN A 319 10.89 -3.81 15.90
N VAL A 320 10.55 -4.50 14.81
CA VAL A 320 10.24 -5.95 14.80
C VAL A 320 11.44 -6.86 15.12
N LEU A 321 12.65 -6.32 15.14
CA LEU A 321 13.84 -7.05 15.57
C LEU A 321 13.91 -7.21 17.10
N TRP A 322 13.24 -6.34 17.85
CA TRP A 322 13.35 -6.30 19.31
C TRP A 322 12.03 -6.55 20.02
N GLU A 323 10.92 -6.29 19.35
CA GLU A 323 9.57 -6.41 19.92
C GLU A 323 8.62 -7.11 18.94
N PRO A 324 7.71 -7.96 19.41
CA PRO A 324 6.69 -8.57 18.54
C PRO A 324 5.81 -7.52 17.86
N LEU A 325 5.56 -7.68 16.56
CA LEU A 325 4.71 -6.77 15.77
C LEU A 325 3.32 -6.58 16.40
N ALA A 326 2.76 -7.65 16.98
CA ALA A 326 1.47 -7.60 17.67
C ALA A 326 1.51 -6.64 18.86
N GLN A 327 2.56 -6.71 19.68
CA GLN A 327 2.73 -5.85 20.85
C GLN A 327 2.91 -4.40 20.44
N ILE A 328 3.77 -4.11 19.45
CA ILE A 328 3.96 -2.75 18.94
C ILE A 328 2.63 -2.18 18.45
N TYR A 329 1.87 -2.95 17.65
CA TYR A 329 0.60 -2.49 17.11
C TYR A 329 -0.46 -2.25 18.19
N GLN A 330 -0.56 -3.14 19.18
CA GLN A 330 -1.59 -3.08 20.20
C GLN A 330 -1.28 -2.02 21.27
N ASP A 331 -0.03 -1.94 21.71
CA ASP A 331 0.34 -1.27 22.96
C ASP A 331 1.07 0.06 22.78
N ALA A 332 1.73 0.31 21.65
CA ALA A 332 2.44 1.57 21.46
C ALA A 332 1.48 2.76 21.55
N ALA A 333 1.86 3.77 22.32
CA ALA A 333 1.03 4.96 22.60
C ALA A 333 0.60 5.67 21.30
N LEU A 334 1.49 5.72 20.29
CA LEU A 334 1.19 6.30 18.99
C LEU A 334 0.04 5.58 18.27
N PHE A 335 0.07 4.26 18.20
CA PHE A 335 -1.00 3.47 17.58
C PHE A 335 -2.31 3.60 18.34
N ARG A 336 -2.28 3.60 19.69
CA ARG A 336 -3.46 3.78 20.53
C ARG A 336 -4.12 5.14 20.29
N SER A 337 -3.33 6.22 20.26
CA SER A 337 -3.84 7.57 20.02
C SER A 337 -4.46 7.73 18.63
N LEU A 338 -3.86 7.12 17.59
CA LEU A 338 -4.38 7.18 16.23
C LEU A 338 -5.66 6.35 16.02
N ARG A 339 -5.91 5.35 16.86
CA ARG A 339 -7.17 4.57 16.85
C ARG A 339 -8.31 5.27 17.57
N ASP A 340 -8.01 6.16 18.49
CA ASP A 340 -8.99 6.90 19.29
C ASP A 340 -9.39 8.21 18.58
N SER A 341 -10.52 8.18 17.88
CA SER A 341 -11.06 9.35 17.19
C SER A 341 -11.47 10.51 18.10
N SER A 342 -11.61 10.28 19.42
CA SER A 342 -11.91 11.33 20.39
C SER A 342 -10.73 12.28 20.61
N GLN A 343 -9.50 11.84 20.31
CA GLN A 343 -8.29 12.64 20.43
C GLN A 343 -8.05 13.55 19.23
N LEU A 344 -8.81 13.41 18.14
CA LEU A 344 -8.69 14.27 16.98
C LEU A 344 -9.00 15.73 17.32
N LYS A 345 -8.25 16.65 16.72
CA LYS A 345 -8.32 18.08 16.97
C LYS A 345 -8.98 18.84 15.80
N GLY A 346 -9.25 20.13 16.04
CA GLY A 346 -9.79 21.03 15.04
C GLY A 346 -11.12 20.56 14.44
N LYS A 347 -11.33 20.78 13.14
CA LYS A 347 -12.57 20.36 12.44
C LYS A 347 -12.74 18.83 12.42
N CYS A 348 -11.65 18.04 12.39
CA CYS A 348 -11.74 16.59 12.45
C CYS A 348 -12.30 16.09 13.78
N GLY A 349 -11.94 16.74 14.91
CA GLY A 349 -12.43 16.37 16.24
C GLY A 349 -13.93 16.61 16.43
N ARG A 350 -14.48 17.66 15.76
CA ARG A 350 -15.92 18.00 15.82
C ARG A 350 -16.76 17.32 14.74
N CYS A 351 -16.11 16.65 13.77
CA CYS A 351 -16.77 16.12 12.60
C CYS A 351 -17.59 14.88 12.92
N GLU A 352 -18.82 14.82 12.45
CA GLU A 352 -19.73 13.66 12.58
C GLU A 352 -19.23 12.43 11.82
N PHE A 353 -18.30 12.63 10.87
CA PHE A 353 -17.68 11.54 10.10
C PHE A 353 -16.34 11.07 10.69
N LYS A 354 -15.91 11.54 11.87
CA LYS A 354 -14.56 11.27 12.42
C LYS A 354 -14.24 9.78 12.54
N ASP A 355 -15.21 8.94 12.90
CA ASP A 355 -15.00 7.50 13.11
C ASP A 355 -14.75 6.71 11.81
N ILE A 356 -15.31 7.19 10.71
CA ILE A 356 -15.20 6.53 9.40
C ILE A 356 -14.17 7.18 8.48
N CYS A 357 -13.86 8.45 8.72
CA CYS A 357 -12.95 9.28 7.94
C CYS A 357 -11.65 9.53 8.71
N GLY A 358 -11.69 10.39 9.69
CA GLY A 358 -10.55 10.83 10.49
C GLY A 358 -9.50 11.66 9.73
N GLY A 359 -9.63 11.89 8.43
CA GLY A 359 -8.63 12.58 7.58
C GLY A 359 -7.32 11.81 7.43
N SER A 360 -6.40 12.26 6.58
CA SER A 360 -5.03 11.73 6.50
C SER A 360 -4.21 12.19 7.69
N ARG A 361 -3.81 11.25 8.54
CA ARG A 361 -2.99 11.57 9.71
C ARG A 361 -1.55 11.91 9.30
N ALA A 362 -1.10 11.28 8.21
CA ALA A 362 0.19 11.58 7.61
C ALA A 362 0.24 13.01 7.06
N ARG A 363 -0.81 13.46 6.35
CA ARG A 363 -0.85 14.84 5.82
C ARG A 363 -1.05 15.86 6.94
N ALA A 364 -1.88 15.56 7.95
CA ALA A 364 -2.00 16.38 9.13
C ALA A 364 -0.62 16.61 9.78
N TYR A 365 0.13 15.53 10.01
CA TYR A 365 1.49 15.62 10.56
C TYR A 365 2.46 16.41 9.66
N ALA A 366 2.46 16.13 8.36
CA ALA A 366 3.38 16.79 7.42
C ALA A 366 3.19 18.31 7.39
N VAL A 367 1.97 18.80 7.67
CA VAL A 367 1.66 20.26 7.66
C VAL A 367 1.78 20.90 9.04
N SER A 368 1.38 20.20 10.10
CA SER A 368 1.27 20.79 11.46
C SER A 368 2.23 20.17 12.50
N HIS A 369 2.98 19.14 12.14
CA HIS A 369 3.79 18.31 13.05
C HIS A 369 2.98 17.63 14.17
N ASP A 370 1.65 17.55 14.02
CA ASP A 370 0.75 16.85 14.93
C ASP A 370 -0.14 15.86 14.14
N PRO A 371 0.03 14.53 14.33
CA PRO A 371 -0.78 13.55 13.60
C PRO A 371 -2.26 13.55 14.01
N LEU A 372 -2.62 14.21 15.12
CA LEU A 372 -4.00 14.34 15.59
C LEU A 372 -4.65 15.65 15.15
N ALA A 373 -3.92 16.55 14.50
CA ALA A 373 -4.45 17.80 13.96
C ALA A 373 -5.52 17.56 12.88
N GLU A 374 -6.23 18.60 12.50
CA GLU A 374 -7.21 18.52 11.42
C GLU A 374 -6.58 18.23 10.05
N GLU A 375 -7.31 17.58 9.17
CA GLU A 375 -6.91 17.35 7.78
C GLU A 375 -6.85 18.70 7.03
N PRO A 376 -5.66 19.14 6.57
CA PRO A 376 -5.50 20.48 5.98
C PRO A 376 -6.20 20.62 4.61
N CYS A 377 -6.34 19.53 3.87
CA CYS A 377 -6.91 19.51 2.53
C CYS A 377 -8.37 19.03 2.51
N CYS A 378 -9.11 19.14 3.61
CA CYS A 378 -10.52 18.85 3.66
C CYS A 378 -11.34 20.16 3.55
N ALA A 379 -12.18 20.29 2.52
CA ALA A 379 -13.07 21.46 2.35
C ALA A 379 -14.35 21.39 3.19
N TYR A 380 -14.65 20.23 3.80
CA TYR A 380 -15.85 20.06 4.61
C TYR A 380 -15.72 20.79 5.96
N LEU A 381 -16.77 21.53 6.29
CA LEU A 381 -16.94 22.21 7.58
C LEU A 381 -18.07 21.49 8.34
N PRO A 382 -17.77 20.82 9.46
CA PRO A 382 -18.74 20.12 10.30
C PRO A 382 -19.59 21.08 11.12
#